data_446cfabe6ced9c11aba9f637aef55788
#
_entry.id   446cfabe6ced9c11aba9f637aef55788
#
_cell.length_a   1.000
_cell.length_b   1.000
_cell.length_c   1.000
_cell.angle_alpha   90.00
_cell.angle_beta   90.00
_cell.angle_gamma   90.00
#
_symmetry.space_group_name_H-M   'P 1'
#
loop_
_entity.id
_entity.type
_entity.pdbx_description
1 polymer ?
#
loop_
_entity_poly.entity_id
_entity_poly.type
_entity_poly.pdbx_seq_one_letter_code
_entity_poly.pdbx_strand_id
1 'polypeptide(L)'
;MRLEAEAVLALIELVRHGELNWIGSDILDLESSRHRNTDQRRGVESLLSCATSKVAAGERERQRGRELEAVGFGAFDALHLACAESAGAEVLLTTDDRLRSRAGREKARLAVQVENPAKWYSEVITP
;
A
#
# COMPACT_ATOMS: atom_id res chain seq x y z
N MET A 1 13.98 -5.72 8.27
CA MET A 1 13.32 -4.77 9.20
C MET A 1 13.90 -3.38 9.09
N ARG A 2 15.16 -3.20 9.48
CA ARG A 2 15.81 -1.89 9.41
C ARG A 2 15.91 -1.33 8.00
N LEU A 3 16.30 -2.16 7.03
CA LEU A 3 16.40 -1.74 5.62
C LEU A 3 15.05 -1.31 5.06
N GLU A 4 13.98 -1.99 5.48
CA GLU A 4 12.64 -1.63 5.04
C GLU A 4 12.20 -0.28 5.59
N ALA A 5 12.49 -0.02 6.86
CA ALA A 5 12.17 1.27 7.49
C ALA A 5 12.96 2.41 6.85
N GLU A 6 14.24 2.20 6.58
CA GLU A 6 15.08 3.20 5.91
C GLU A 6 14.58 3.49 4.50
N ALA A 7 14.17 2.44 3.77
CA ALA A 7 13.62 2.61 2.43
C ALA A 7 12.32 3.42 2.45
N VAL A 8 11.43 3.12 3.39
CA VAL A 8 10.17 3.85 3.52
C VAL A 8 10.43 5.33 3.79
N LEU A 9 11.35 5.65 4.69
CA LEU A 9 11.70 7.05 4.99
C LEU A 9 12.28 7.75 3.77
N ALA A 10 13.13 7.06 3.00
CA ALA A 10 13.71 7.62 1.78
C ALA A 10 12.62 7.88 0.73
N LEU A 11 11.66 6.97 0.59
CA LEU A 11 10.55 7.13 -0.33
C LEU A 11 9.65 8.31 0.07
N ILE A 12 9.41 8.49 1.36
CA ILE A 12 8.63 9.63 1.86
C ILE A 12 9.32 10.94 1.53
N GLU A 13 10.64 11.01 1.63
CA GLU A 13 11.39 12.21 1.23
C GLU A 13 11.21 12.51 -0.26
N LEU A 14 11.21 11.47 -1.10
CA LEU A 14 10.94 11.66 -2.54
C LEU A 14 9.53 12.18 -2.79
N VAL A 15 8.55 11.72 -2.01
CA VAL A 15 7.19 12.25 -2.09
C VAL A 15 7.16 13.72 -1.71
N ARG A 16 7.85 14.10 -0.64
CA ARG A 16 7.92 15.51 -0.19
C ARG A 16 8.55 16.42 -1.23
N HIS A 17 9.52 15.89 -2.00
CA HIS A 17 10.19 16.65 -3.04
C HIS A 17 9.46 16.60 -4.39
N GLY A 18 8.29 15.98 -4.44
CA GLY A 18 7.48 15.93 -5.65
C GLY A 18 7.97 14.92 -6.69
N GLU A 19 8.89 14.04 -6.34
CA GLU A 19 9.44 13.06 -7.28
C GLU A 19 8.63 11.77 -7.35
N LEU A 20 7.80 11.51 -6.33
CA LEU A 20 6.89 10.37 -6.29
C LEU A 20 5.52 10.84 -5.83
N ASN A 21 4.49 10.17 -6.31
CA ASN A 21 3.13 10.34 -5.83
C ASN A 21 2.80 9.21 -4.87
N TRP A 22 2.28 9.56 -3.70
CA TRP A 22 1.83 8.60 -2.73
C TRP A 22 0.30 8.63 -2.66
N ILE A 23 -0.30 7.50 -2.99
CA ILE A 23 -1.76 7.38 -3.00
C ILE A 23 -2.20 6.74 -1.69
N GLY A 24 -2.93 7.50 -0.89
CA GLY A 24 -3.58 7.00 0.31
C GLY A 24 -4.99 6.50 0.00
N SER A 25 -5.64 5.92 0.99
CA SER A 25 -7.04 5.48 0.87
C SER A 25 -7.73 5.57 2.22
N ASP A 26 -9.05 5.62 2.20
CA ASP A 26 -9.83 5.57 3.43
C ASP A 26 -9.69 4.21 4.13
N ILE A 27 -9.30 3.15 3.42
CA ILE A 27 -8.99 1.86 4.02
C ILE A 27 -7.72 1.93 4.86
N LEU A 28 -6.69 2.63 4.38
CA LEU A 28 -5.47 2.87 5.18
C LEU A 28 -5.80 3.68 6.44
N ASP A 29 -6.65 4.71 6.31
CA ASP A 29 -7.07 5.52 7.44
C ASP A 29 -7.84 4.68 8.46
N LEU A 30 -8.73 3.83 8.00
CA LEU A 30 -9.51 2.94 8.86
C LEU A 30 -8.60 1.95 9.60
N GLU A 31 -7.68 1.32 8.88
CA GLU A 31 -6.76 0.36 9.46
C GLU A 31 -5.84 1.04 10.49
N SER A 32 -5.35 2.22 10.16
CA SER A 32 -4.53 3.03 11.07
C SER A 32 -5.29 3.39 12.35
N SER A 33 -6.57 3.74 12.24
CA SER A 33 -7.38 4.12 13.40
C SER A 33 -7.60 2.97 14.38
N ARG A 34 -7.32 1.73 13.97
CA ARG A 34 -7.48 0.53 14.80
C ARG A 34 -6.23 0.18 15.60
N HIS A 35 -5.12 0.90 15.45
CA HIS A 35 -3.94 0.68 16.27
C HIS A 35 -4.26 0.95 17.74
N ARG A 36 -3.92 0.00 18.60
CA ARG A 36 -4.16 0.11 20.03
C ARG A 36 -3.21 1.09 20.72
N ASN A 37 -1.97 1.12 20.25
CA ASN A 37 -0.96 2.03 20.81
C ASN A 37 -1.16 3.42 20.21
N THR A 38 -1.47 4.39 21.07
CA THR A 38 -1.77 5.76 20.65
C THR A 38 -0.57 6.42 19.94
N ASP A 39 0.64 6.18 20.45
CA ASP A 39 1.84 6.79 19.86
C ASP A 39 2.11 6.21 18.48
N GLN A 40 1.97 4.89 18.31
CA GLN A 40 2.11 4.24 17.01
C GLN A 40 1.06 4.74 16.03
N ARG A 41 -0.19 4.87 16.50
CA ARG A 41 -1.29 5.38 15.67
C ARG A 41 -1.01 6.80 15.20
N ARG A 42 -0.54 7.68 16.10
CA ARG A 42 -0.20 9.06 15.74
C ARG A 42 0.95 9.12 14.73
N GLY A 43 1.94 8.24 14.89
CA GLY A 43 3.06 8.15 13.98
C GLY A 43 2.61 7.75 12.58
N VAL A 44 1.77 6.72 12.47
CA VAL A 44 1.22 6.26 11.19
C VAL A 44 0.34 7.34 10.57
N GLU A 45 -0.53 7.97 11.36
CA GLU A 45 -1.39 9.04 10.85
C GLU A 45 -0.57 10.22 10.32
N SER A 46 0.53 10.57 11.01
CA SER A 46 1.44 11.61 10.56
C SER A 46 2.07 11.25 9.21
N LEU A 47 2.48 9.99 9.02
CA LEU A 47 3.01 9.53 7.74
C LEU A 47 1.94 9.54 6.66
N LEU A 48 0.74 9.08 6.96
CA LEU A 48 -0.36 9.06 6.00
C LEU A 48 -0.76 10.47 5.55
N SER A 49 -0.52 11.49 6.38
CA SER A 49 -0.80 12.87 5.99
C SER A 49 0.11 13.38 4.87
N CYS A 50 1.21 12.67 4.57
CA CYS A 50 2.11 13.00 3.47
C CYS A 50 1.59 12.53 2.10
N ALA A 51 0.49 11.78 2.06
CA ALA A 51 -0.06 11.28 0.80
C ALA A 51 -0.44 12.45 -0.12
N THR A 52 -0.09 12.32 -1.40
CA THR A 52 -0.35 13.36 -2.40
C THR A 52 -1.77 13.31 -2.94
N SER A 53 -2.43 12.17 -2.84
CA SER A 53 -3.83 12.00 -3.21
C SER A 53 -4.43 10.87 -2.38
N LYS A 54 -5.76 10.76 -2.40
CA LYS A 54 -6.47 9.76 -1.63
C LYS A 54 -7.61 9.18 -2.45
N VAL A 55 -7.76 7.85 -2.38
CA VAL A 55 -8.85 7.11 -3.01
C VAL A 55 -9.92 6.78 -1.96
N ALA A 56 -11.17 7.04 -2.29
CA ALA A 56 -12.30 6.58 -1.48
C ALA A 56 -12.70 5.18 -1.94
N ALA A 57 -12.87 4.26 -0.98
CA ALA A 57 -13.32 2.90 -1.29
C ALA A 57 -14.84 2.91 -1.47
N GLY A 58 -15.28 3.07 -2.71
CA GLY A 58 -16.69 3.03 -3.08
C GLY A 58 -17.17 1.62 -3.41
N GLU A 59 -18.35 1.51 -3.99
CA GLU A 59 -18.94 0.21 -4.35
C GLU A 59 -18.09 -0.57 -5.34
N ARG A 60 -17.50 0.12 -6.30
CA ARG A 60 -16.62 -0.48 -7.30
C ARG A 60 -15.41 -1.16 -6.66
N GLU A 61 -14.76 -0.47 -5.72
CA GLU A 61 -13.60 -1.01 -5.00
C GLU A 61 -14.00 -2.16 -4.08
N ARG A 62 -15.14 -2.05 -3.41
CA ARG A 62 -15.65 -3.12 -2.56
C ARG A 62 -15.97 -4.37 -3.36
N GLN A 63 -16.56 -4.22 -4.54
CA GLN A 63 -16.84 -5.35 -5.40
C GLN A 63 -15.56 -6.02 -5.88
N ARG A 64 -14.59 -5.24 -6.29
CA ARG A 64 -13.28 -5.77 -6.67
C ARG A 64 -12.61 -6.48 -5.50
N GLY A 65 -12.73 -5.91 -4.30
CA GLY A 65 -12.24 -6.54 -3.08
C GLY A 65 -12.84 -7.92 -2.85
N ARG A 66 -14.14 -8.07 -3.06
CA ARG A 66 -14.80 -9.37 -2.92
C ARG A 66 -14.25 -10.39 -3.93
N GLU A 67 -13.98 -9.96 -5.17
CA GLU A 67 -13.36 -10.82 -6.17
C GLU A 67 -11.98 -11.30 -5.70
N LEU A 68 -11.19 -10.40 -5.16
CA LEU A 68 -9.85 -10.72 -4.67
C LEU A 68 -9.89 -11.61 -3.42
N GLU A 69 -10.86 -11.41 -2.55
CA GLU A 69 -11.05 -12.32 -1.42
C GLU A 69 -11.36 -13.74 -1.90
N ALA A 70 -12.12 -13.88 -2.98
CA ALA A 70 -12.46 -15.17 -3.55
C ALA A 70 -11.23 -15.93 -4.06
N VAL A 71 -10.17 -15.23 -4.45
CA VAL A 71 -8.91 -15.88 -4.84
C VAL A 71 -7.91 -16.01 -3.69
N GLY A 72 -8.32 -15.63 -2.48
CA GLY A 72 -7.56 -15.93 -1.28
C GLY A 72 -6.90 -14.78 -0.55
N PHE A 73 -7.13 -13.53 -0.96
CA PHE A 73 -6.62 -12.37 -0.22
C PHE A 73 -7.46 -12.12 1.04
N GLY A 74 -6.82 -11.61 2.10
CA GLY A 74 -7.56 -11.16 3.27
C GLY A 74 -8.40 -9.93 2.95
N ALA A 75 -9.39 -9.64 3.82
CA ALA A 75 -10.36 -8.58 3.55
C ALA A 75 -9.72 -7.19 3.37
N PHE A 76 -8.83 -6.78 4.29
CA PHE A 76 -8.15 -5.49 4.17
C PHE A 76 -7.18 -5.47 2.99
N ASP A 77 -6.42 -6.55 2.80
CA ASP A 77 -5.47 -6.63 1.68
C ASP A 77 -6.20 -6.53 0.35
N ALA A 78 -7.34 -7.21 0.22
CA ALA A 78 -8.16 -7.15 -0.98
C ALA A 78 -8.63 -5.72 -1.28
N LEU A 79 -9.06 -4.98 -0.25
CA LEU A 79 -9.49 -3.60 -0.41
C LEU A 79 -8.33 -2.67 -0.73
N HIS A 80 -7.16 -2.87 -0.12
CA HIS A 80 -5.96 -2.10 -0.47
C HIS A 80 -5.59 -2.29 -1.93
N LEU A 81 -5.61 -3.55 -2.39
CA LEU A 81 -5.32 -3.85 -3.79
C LEU A 81 -6.34 -3.22 -4.72
N ALA A 82 -7.63 -3.32 -4.38
CA ALA A 82 -8.69 -2.73 -5.18
C ALA A 82 -8.55 -1.21 -5.29
N CYS A 83 -8.23 -0.55 -4.20
CA CYS A 83 -8.00 0.90 -4.19
C CYS A 83 -6.77 1.27 -5.02
N ALA A 84 -5.69 0.50 -4.91
CA ALA A 84 -4.48 0.74 -5.69
C ALA A 84 -4.75 0.59 -7.18
N GLU A 85 -5.48 -0.46 -7.58
CA GLU A 85 -5.87 -0.66 -8.98
C GLU A 85 -6.74 0.49 -9.50
N SER A 86 -7.74 0.86 -8.71
CA SER A 86 -8.68 1.93 -9.06
C SER A 86 -7.97 3.28 -9.26
N ALA A 87 -6.95 3.54 -8.47
CA ALA A 87 -6.15 4.77 -8.55
C ALA A 87 -5.09 4.74 -9.65
N GLY A 88 -4.90 3.60 -10.30
CA GLY A 88 -3.85 3.45 -11.30
C GLY A 88 -2.45 3.44 -10.72
N ALA A 89 -2.29 2.99 -9.47
CA ALA A 89 -0.98 2.92 -8.84
C ALA A 89 -0.07 1.93 -9.58
N GLU A 90 1.20 2.29 -9.71
CA GLU A 90 2.18 1.40 -10.31
C GLU A 90 2.53 0.24 -9.39
N VAL A 91 2.62 0.52 -8.10
CA VAL A 91 3.06 -0.47 -7.12
C VAL A 91 2.36 -0.23 -5.78
N LEU A 92 2.05 -1.33 -5.10
CA LEU A 92 1.64 -1.33 -3.71
C LEU A 92 2.82 -1.89 -2.91
N LEU A 93 3.35 -1.11 -2.00
CA LEU A 93 4.51 -1.52 -1.20
C LEU A 93 4.05 -2.06 0.15
N THR A 94 4.58 -3.22 0.51
CA THR A 94 4.21 -3.88 1.76
C THR A 94 5.39 -4.68 2.31
N THR A 95 5.47 -4.76 3.64
CA THR A 95 6.43 -5.63 4.32
C THR A 95 5.83 -7.00 4.63
N ASP A 96 4.57 -7.21 4.28
CA ASP A 96 3.88 -8.47 4.53
C ASP A 96 4.26 -9.51 3.46
N ASP A 97 5.08 -10.48 3.87
CA ASP A 97 5.56 -11.52 2.96
C ASP A 97 4.45 -12.43 2.45
N ARG A 98 3.41 -12.66 3.25
CA ARG A 98 2.27 -13.49 2.83
C ARG A 98 1.50 -12.80 1.71
N LEU A 99 1.26 -11.50 1.85
CA LEU A 99 0.60 -10.72 0.80
C LEU A 99 1.41 -10.74 -0.47
N ARG A 100 2.72 -10.50 -0.38
CA ARG A 100 3.59 -10.51 -1.57
C ARG A 100 3.61 -11.87 -2.27
N SER A 101 3.70 -12.96 -1.49
CA SER A 101 3.68 -14.31 -2.03
C SER A 101 2.39 -14.61 -2.79
N ARG A 102 1.25 -14.27 -2.19
CA ARG A 102 -0.04 -14.49 -2.85
C ARG A 102 -0.17 -13.62 -4.10
N ALA A 103 0.22 -12.37 -4.01
CA ALA A 103 0.18 -11.47 -5.16
C ALA A 103 1.05 -11.99 -6.31
N GLY A 104 2.19 -12.58 -6.00
CA GLY A 104 3.04 -13.22 -7.00
C GLY A 104 2.36 -14.39 -7.69
N ARG A 105 1.66 -15.23 -6.93
CA ARG A 105 0.91 -16.35 -7.48
C ARG A 105 -0.30 -15.90 -8.31
N GLU A 106 -0.91 -14.78 -7.94
CA GLU A 106 -2.10 -14.23 -8.62
C GLU A 106 -1.77 -13.06 -9.53
N LYS A 107 -0.52 -12.95 -9.94
CA LYS A 107 -0.01 -11.82 -10.73
C LYS A 107 -0.84 -11.53 -11.97
N ALA A 108 -1.31 -12.57 -12.67
CA ALA A 108 -2.09 -12.41 -13.89
C ALA A 108 -3.47 -11.77 -13.62
N ARG A 109 -3.94 -11.81 -12.39
CA ARG A 109 -5.25 -11.27 -12.00
C ARG A 109 -5.19 -9.85 -11.46
N LEU A 110 -3.97 -9.31 -11.22
CA LEU A 110 -3.78 -8.01 -10.59
C LEU A 110 -3.34 -6.98 -11.61
N ALA A 111 -3.88 -5.77 -11.48
CA ALA A 111 -3.47 -4.62 -12.28
C ALA A 111 -2.44 -3.74 -11.58
N VAL A 112 -1.97 -4.14 -10.40
CA VAL A 112 -0.95 -3.42 -9.64
C VAL A 112 0.14 -4.40 -9.23
N GLN A 113 1.39 -3.95 -9.25
CA GLN A 113 2.51 -4.72 -8.75
C GLN A 113 2.56 -4.64 -7.23
N VAL A 114 2.89 -5.73 -6.55
CA VAL A 114 3.04 -5.76 -5.09
C VAL A 114 4.49 -6.09 -4.78
N GLU A 115 5.16 -5.23 -4.02
CA GLU A 115 6.58 -5.39 -3.76
C GLU A 115 6.97 -4.93 -2.37
N ASN A 116 8.14 -5.38 -1.91
CA ASN A 116 8.75 -4.92 -0.67
C ASN A 116 9.37 -3.54 -0.89
N PRO A 117 9.21 -2.58 0.04
CA PRO A 117 9.73 -1.23 -0.15
C PRO A 117 11.24 -1.17 -0.31
N ALA A 118 12.02 -1.99 0.42
CA ALA A 118 13.49 -1.99 0.28
C ALA A 118 13.90 -2.51 -1.09
N LYS A 119 13.25 -3.58 -1.55
CA LYS A 119 13.55 -4.17 -2.85
C LYS A 119 13.19 -3.21 -3.97
N TRP A 120 12.00 -2.61 -3.90
CA TRP A 120 11.57 -1.67 -4.92
C TRP A 120 12.47 -0.44 -4.98
N TYR A 121 12.84 0.09 -3.81
CA TYR A 121 13.75 1.24 -3.72
C TYR A 121 15.09 0.93 -4.40
N SER A 122 15.68 -0.23 -4.10
CA SER A 122 17.00 -0.58 -4.65
C SER A 122 16.96 -0.92 -6.15
N GLU A 123 15.85 -1.47 -6.64
CA GLU A 123 15.77 -1.91 -8.05
C GLU A 123 15.23 -0.82 -8.98
N VAL A 124 14.35 0.05 -8.48
CA VAL A 124 13.65 1.03 -9.32
C VAL A 124 14.17 2.44 -9.10
N ILE A 125 14.38 2.83 -7.83
CA ILE A 125 14.77 4.20 -7.50
C ILE A 125 16.28 4.40 -7.56
N THR A 126 17.05 3.47 -7.02
CA THR A 126 18.53 3.56 -6.99
C THR A 126 19.16 2.31 -7.61
N PRO A 127 18.88 2.01 -8.87
CA PRO A 127 19.40 0.81 -9.52
C PRO A 127 20.92 0.82 -9.67
#